data_81970e1139d09d6aa357de2c61fd7237
#
_entry.id   81970e1139d09d6aa357de2c61fd7237
#
_cell.length_a   1.000
_cell.length_b   1.000
_cell.length_c   1.000
_cell.angle_alpha   90.00
_cell.angle_beta   90.00
_cell.angle_gamma   90.00
#
_symmetry.space_group_name_H-M   'P 1'
#
loop_
_entity.id
_entity.type
_entity.pdbx_description
1 polymer ?
#
loop_
_entity_poly.entity_id
_entity_poly.type
_entity_poly.pdbx_seq_one_letter_code
_entity_poly.pdbx_strand_id
1 'polypeptide(L)'
;DIEQVVRQWAKGRAITPNQPALLIFCPVKCESYFDDNGGLKDLSADLLAEFEDYYLDVLKAALSEFPSVKIVYAPVDTVGCVEIVKSSWEGTKPDDMSFSAHYRVRKPSQLSVKGADAVLINLSRHLMSQALLAEKAKVSAIQTRAHLAKNEAERDEGVISNMWLWATRERQRRVENANTLTNQVWKQRGLVNNLTSIIEKLAQQSTTQRTIELTEKRE
;
A
#
# COMPACT_ATOMS: atom_id res chain seq x y z
N ASP A 1 -2.43 -23.22 -7.54
CA ASP A 1 -2.78 -22.26 -8.60
C ASP A 1 -2.87 -20.86 -8.01
N ILE A 2 -2.04 -19.93 -8.53
CA ILE A 2 -1.96 -18.55 -8.05
C ILE A 2 -3.30 -17.83 -8.23
N GLU A 3 -4.01 -18.10 -9.32
CA GLU A 3 -5.33 -17.50 -9.59
C GLU A 3 -6.32 -17.83 -8.46
N GLN A 4 -6.40 -19.08 -8.05
CA GLN A 4 -7.29 -19.50 -6.96
C GLN A 4 -6.97 -18.79 -5.64
N VAL A 5 -5.68 -18.63 -5.33
CA VAL A 5 -5.22 -17.92 -4.12
C VAL A 5 -5.63 -16.47 -4.17
N VAL A 6 -5.41 -15.80 -5.31
CA VAL A 6 -5.78 -14.38 -5.49
C VAL A 6 -7.30 -14.20 -5.43
N ARG A 7 -8.09 -15.09 -6.05
CA ARG A 7 -9.55 -15.06 -5.96
C ARG A 7 -10.06 -15.22 -4.53
N GLN A 8 -9.52 -16.16 -3.77
CA GLN A 8 -9.89 -16.36 -2.36
C GLN A 8 -9.53 -15.15 -1.51
N TRP A 9 -8.33 -14.59 -1.73
CA TRP A 9 -7.90 -13.38 -1.06
C TRP A 9 -8.81 -12.19 -1.40
N ALA A 10 -9.14 -11.97 -2.67
CA ALA A 10 -10.01 -10.89 -3.11
C ALA A 10 -11.42 -11.00 -2.53
N LYS A 11 -12.01 -12.21 -2.51
CA LYS A 11 -13.30 -12.49 -1.85
C LYS A 11 -13.26 -12.19 -0.35
N GLY A 12 -12.18 -12.59 0.33
CA GLY A 12 -12.00 -12.27 1.74
C GLY A 12 -11.91 -10.76 2.00
N ARG A 13 -11.28 -10.01 1.09
CA ARG A 13 -11.16 -8.53 1.17
C ARG A 13 -12.48 -7.82 0.86
N ALA A 14 -13.31 -8.37 -0.01
CA ALA A 14 -14.63 -7.82 -0.34
C ALA A 14 -15.57 -7.73 0.88
N ILE A 15 -15.34 -8.51 1.94
CA ILE A 15 -16.07 -8.41 3.22
C ILE A 15 -15.79 -7.06 3.92
N THR A 16 -14.64 -6.44 3.66
CA THR A 16 -14.22 -5.14 4.22
C THR A 16 -13.93 -4.12 3.12
N PRO A 17 -14.93 -3.72 2.31
CA PRO A 17 -14.72 -2.95 1.06
C PRO A 17 -14.11 -1.57 1.27
N ASN A 18 -14.26 -1.01 2.47
CA ASN A 18 -13.71 0.31 2.83
C ASN A 18 -12.24 0.27 3.28
N GLN A 19 -11.63 -0.92 3.37
CA GLN A 19 -10.23 -1.05 3.69
C GLN A 19 -9.42 -1.16 2.41
N PRO A 20 -8.50 -0.23 2.13
CA PRO A 20 -7.66 -0.31 0.95
C PRO A 20 -6.85 -1.61 0.97
N ALA A 21 -6.66 -2.21 -0.20
CA ALA A 21 -5.87 -3.42 -0.37
C ALA A 21 -4.77 -3.19 -1.40
N LEU A 22 -3.64 -3.88 -1.20
CA LEU A 22 -2.48 -3.84 -2.08
C LEU A 22 -2.14 -5.26 -2.50
N LEU A 23 -2.00 -5.47 -3.80
CA LEU A 23 -1.47 -6.68 -4.42
C LEU A 23 -0.17 -6.31 -5.13
N ILE A 24 0.94 -6.92 -4.74
CA ILE A 24 2.24 -6.69 -5.38
C ILE A 24 2.64 -7.96 -6.12
N PHE A 25 2.81 -7.85 -7.43
CA PHE A 25 3.46 -8.87 -8.23
C PHE A 25 4.94 -8.56 -8.30
N CYS A 26 5.75 -9.51 -7.84
CA CYS A 26 7.18 -9.35 -7.74
C CYS A 26 7.89 -10.48 -8.51
N PRO A 27 8.01 -10.38 -9.84
CA PRO A 27 8.87 -11.28 -10.58
C PRO A 27 10.31 -11.17 -10.05
N VAL A 28 10.96 -12.30 -9.89
CA VAL A 28 12.34 -12.37 -9.37
C VAL A 28 13.28 -12.94 -10.44
N LYS A 29 14.59 -12.71 -10.27
CA LYS A 29 15.62 -13.11 -11.23
C LYS A 29 15.45 -12.43 -12.61
N CYS A 30 15.13 -11.13 -12.58
CA CYS A 30 14.85 -10.36 -13.79
C CYS A 30 16.09 -9.73 -14.42
N GLU A 31 17.30 -10.07 -13.97
CA GLU A 31 18.57 -9.44 -14.32
C GLU A 31 18.83 -9.35 -15.83
N SER A 32 18.36 -10.33 -16.59
CA SER A 32 18.57 -10.37 -18.05
C SER A 32 17.67 -9.41 -18.84
N TYR A 33 16.62 -8.91 -18.21
CA TYR A 33 15.66 -8.01 -18.86
C TYR A 33 16.00 -6.52 -18.68
N PHE A 34 17.00 -6.19 -17.85
CA PHE A 34 17.37 -4.81 -17.57
C PHE A 34 18.83 -4.54 -17.96
N ASP A 35 19.07 -3.55 -18.80
CA ASP A 35 20.41 -3.16 -19.26
C ASP A 35 21.24 -2.50 -18.15
N ASP A 36 20.57 -1.91 -17.15
CA ASP A 36 21.21 -1.26 -16.00
C ASP A 36 21.78 -2.24 -14.98
N ASN A 37 21.53 -3.55 -15.13
CA ASN A 37 22.00 -4.58 -14.18
C ASN A 37 22.54 -5.86 -14.85
N GLY A 38 23.02 -5.76 -16.07
CA GLY A 38 23.69 -6.85 -16.76
C GLY A 38 22.92 -7.43 -17.95
N GLY A 39 21.75 -6.93 -18.30
CA GLY A 39 21.12 -7.16 -19.59
C GLY A 39 21.97 -6.61 -20.73
N LEU A 40 21.92 -7.24 -21.90
CA LEU A 40 22.57 -6.72 -23.12
C LEU A 40 21.80 -5.53 -23.70
N LYS A 41 20.49 -5.47 -23.43
CA LYS A 41 19.57 -4.41 -23.82
C LYS A 41 18.42 -4.38 -22.83
N ASP A 42 17.72 -3.27 -22.79
CA ASP A 42 16.49 -3.16 -22.02
C ASP A 42 15.36 -3.97 -22.70
N LEU A 43 14.87 -4.98 -21.99
CA LEU A 43 13.76 -5.85 -22.36
C LEU A 43 12.63 -5.75 -21.31
N SER A 44 12.61 -4.69 -20.52
CA SER A 44 11.63 -4.50 -19.45
C SER A 44 10.19 -4.47 -19.95
N ALA A 45 9.97 -3.92 -21.16
CA ALA A 45 8.66 -3.92 -21.81
C ALA A 45 8.21 -5.33 -22.22
N ASP A 46 9.12 -6.16 -22.71
CA ASP A 46 8.83 -7.55 -23.07
C ASP A 46 8.48 -8.37 -21.83
N LEU A 47 9.24 -8.19 -20.74
CA LEU A 47 8.96 -8.84 -19.44
C LEU A 47 7.58 -8.45 -18.90
N LEU A 48 7.22 -7.16 -19.01
CA LEU A 48 5.90 -6.69 -18.60
C LEU A 48 4.79 -7.30 -19.46
N ALA A 49 4.99 -7.37 -20.78
CA ALA A 49 4.01 -7.95 -21.70
C ALA A 49 3.81 -9.45 -21.42
N GLU A 50 4.89 -10.20 -21.21
CA GLU A 50 4.81 -11.61 -20.80
C GLU A 50 4.07 -11.77 -19.47
N PHE A 51 4.35 -10.91 -18.49
CA PHE A 51 3.66 -10.92 -17.22
C PHE A 51 2.17 -10.62 -17.37
N GLU A 52 1.81 -9.59 -18.15
CA GLU A 52 0.41 -9.23 -18.39
C GLU A 52 -0.35 -10.36 -19.09
N ASP A 53 0.26 -11.04 -20.05
CA ASP A 53 -0.34 -12.18 -20.75
C ASP A 53 -0.58 -13.37 -19.82
N TYR A 54 0.43 -13.73 -19.03
CA TYR A 54 0.35 -14.86 -18.08
C TYR A 54 -0.65 -14.63 -16.93
N TYR A 55 -0.75 -13.40 -16.43
CA TYR A 55 -1.54 -13.08 -15.24
C TYR A 55 -2.79 -12.24 -15.52
N LEU A 56 -3.16 -12.04 -16.78
CA LEU A 56 -4.32 -11.24 -17.17
C LEU A 56 -5.60 -11.69 -16.47
N ASP A 57 -5.86 -12.99 -16.40
CA ASP A 57 -7.06 -13.53 -15.78
C ASP A 57 -7.03 -13.39 -14.25
N VAL A 58 -5.83 -13.50 -13.66
CA VAL A 58 -5.63 -13.26 -12.22
C VAL A 58 -5.89 -11.79 -11.87
N LEU A 59 -5.40 -10.87 -12.71
CA LEU A 59 -5.62 -9.43 -12.55
C LEU A 59 -7.11 -9.07 -12.70
N LYS A 60 -7.77 -9.59 -13.73
CA LYS A 60 -9.21 -9.41 -13.94
C LYS A 60 -10.02 -9.96 -12.78
N ALA A 61 -9.65 -11.14 -12.27
CA ALA A 61 -10.30 -11.75 -11.13
C ALA A 61 -10.18 -10.90 -9.87
N ALA A 62 -8.98 -10.40 -9.56
CA ALA A 62 -8.74 -9.54 -8.41
C ALA A 62 -9.57 -8.26 -8.49
N LEU A 63 -9.59 -7.60 -9.65
CA LEU A 63 -10.32 -6.35 -9.88
C LEU A 63 -11.85 -6.55 -9.88
N SER A 64 -12.35 -7.69 -10.39
CA SER A 64 -13.79 -7.97 -10.40
C SER A 64 -14.35 -8.24 -9.01
N GLU A 65 -13.60 -8.94 -8.16
CA GLU A 65 -14.00 -9.25 -6.79
C GLU A 65 -13.77 -8.06 -5.83
N PHE A 66 -12.72 -7.26 -6.09
CA PHE A 66 -12.35 -6.12 -5.26
C PHE A 66 -11.84 -4.94 -6.10
N PRO A 67 -12.76 -4.10 -6.67
CA PRO A 67 -12.38 -3.02 -7.60
C PRO A 67 -11.42 -1.96 -7.05
N SER A 68 -11.39 -1.77 -5.73
CA SER A 68 -10.52 -0.78 -5.07
C SER A 68 -9.13 -1.33 -4.70
N VAL A 69 -8.76 -2.52 -5.18
CA VAL A 69 -7.41 -3.04 -4.98
C VAL A 69 -6.40 -2.23 -5.80
N LYS A 70 -5.32 -1.84 -5.15
CA LYS A 70 -4.14 -1.31 -5.82
C LYS A 70 -3.27 -2.47 -6.26
N ILE A 71 -2.95 -2.57 -7.55
CA ILE A 71 -2.09 -3.61 -8.11
C ILE A 71 -0.79 -2.98 -8.57
N VAL A 72 0.33 -3.51 -8.10
CA VAL A 72 1.68 -3.03 -8.40
C VAL A 72 2.51 -4.17 -8.98
N TYR A 73 3.15 -3.92 -10.11
CA TYR A 73 4.18 -4.75 -10.70
C TYR A 73 5.55 -4.19 -10.28
N ALA A 74 6.39 -5.02 -9.65
CA ALA A 74 7.67 -4.62 -9.08
C ALA A 74 8.73 -5.71 -9.32
N PRO A 75 9.36 -5.76 -10.49
CA PRO A 75 10.38 -6.76 -10.82
C PRO A 75 11.65 -6.56 -9.98
N VAL A 76 12.25 -7.66 -9.56
CA VAL A 76 13.43 -7.68 -8.68
C VAL A 76 14.56 -8.50 -9.28
N ASP A 77 15.72 -7.89 -9.37
CA ASP A 77 16.96 -8.59 -9.62
C ASP A 77 17.51 -9.16 -8.31
N THR A 78 17.83 -10.43 -8.29
CA THR A 78 18.27 -11.10 -7.06
C THR A 78 19.78 -11.16 -6.92
N VAL A 79 20.48 -11.23 -8.04
CA VAL A 79 21.95 -11.38 -8.08
C VAL A 79 22.61 -10.31 -8.94
N GLY A 80 22.01 -9.95 -10.07
CA GLY A 80 22.46 -8.88 -10.96
C GLY A 80 23.60 -9.23 -11.89
N CYS A 81 24.51 -10.10 -11.50
CA CYS A 81 25.68 -10.47 -12.29
C CYS A 81 25.57 -11.85 -12.95
N VAL A 82 24.41 -12.46 -12.90
CA VAL A 82 24.21 -13.84 -13.37
C VAL A 82 23.18 -13.89 -14.49
N GLU A 83 23.50 -14.63 -15.54
CA GLU A 83 22.62 -14.90 -16.67
C GLU A 83 22.29 -16.39 -16.73
N ILE A 84 21.04 -16.74 -16.92
CA ILE A 84 20.63 -18.10 -17.23
C ILE A 84 20.93 -18.34 -18.72
N VAL A 85 21.87 -19.23 -18.99
CA VAL A 85 22.25 -19.59 -20.36
C VAL A 85 21.33 -20.68 -20.92
N LYS A 86 20.97 -21.61 -20.06
CA LYS A 86 20.10 -22.75 -20.41
C LYS A 86 19.37 -23.23 -19.16
N SER A 87 18.13 -23.58 -19.31
CA SER A 87 17.37 -24.28 -18.27
C SER A 87 16.59 -25.42 -18.90
N SER A 88 16.39 -26.49 -18.15
CA SER A 88 15.57 -27.63 -18.56
C SER A 88 14.90 -28.25 -17.35
N TRP A 89 13.69 -28.75 -17.59
CA TRP A 89 13.01 -29.64 -16.65
C TRP A 89 13.25 -31.08 -17.12
N GLU A 90 13.73 -31.92 -16.21
CA GLU A 90 14.00 -33.33 -16.47
C GLU A 90 13.08 -34.16 -15.55
N GLY A 91 12.44 -35.16 -16.14
CA GLY A 91 11.50 -36.04 -15.44
C GLY A 91 10.28 -36.33 -16.27
N THR A 92 9.66 -37.47 -16.01
CA THR A 92 8.46 -37.95 -16.75
C THR A 92 7.20 -37.89 -15.90
N LYS A 93 7.32 -37.69 -14.59
CA LYS A 93 6.21 -37.60 -13.65
C LYS A 93 6.36 -36.40 -12.74
N PRO A 94 5.27 -35.82 -12.22
CA PRO A 94 5.33 -34.65 -11.33
C PRO A 94 6.26 -34.83 -10.12
N ASP A 95 6.32 -36.05 -9.57
CA ASP A 95 7.14 -36.34 -8.39
C ASP A 95 8.63 -36.60 -8.74
N ASP A 96 8.96 -36.66 -10.04
CA ASP A 96 10.29 -36.97 -10.57
C ASP A 96 10.90 -35.79 -11.32
N MET A 97 10.20 -34.65 -11.33
CA MET A 97 10.62 -33.46 -12.04
C MET A 97 11.76 -32.76 -11.32
N SER A 98 12.90 -32.62 -12.01
CA SER A 98 14.02 -31.83 -11.55
C SER A 98 14.29 -30.65 -12.47
N PHE A 99 14.61 -29.50 -11.88
CA PHE A 99 14.99 -28.30 -12.60
C PHE A 99 16.51 -28.21 -12.66
N SER A 100 17.05 -28.15 -13.88
CA SER A 100 18.48 -27.94 -14.11
C SER A 100 18.68 -26.60 -14.84
N ALA A 101 19.66 -25.79 -14.37
CA ALA A 101 19.98 -24.53 -15.01
C ALA A 101 21.48 -24.29 -15.04
N HIS A 102 21.97 -23.83 -16.18
CA HIS A 102 23.34 -23.40 -16.38
C HIS A 102 23.40 -21.87 -16.34
N TYR A 103 24.26 -21.36 -15.47
CA TYR A 103 24.45 -19.93 -15.26
C TYR A 103 25.78 -19.47 -15.79
N ARG A 104 25.82 -18.27 -16.35
CA ARG A 104 27.02 -17.55 -16.70
C ARG A 104 27.17 -16.36 -15.79
N VAL A 105 28.34 -16.22 -15.15
CA VAL A 105 28.66 -15.00 -14.37
C VAL A 105 29.12 -13.94 -15.36
N ARG A 106 28.49 -12.78 -15.31
CA ARG A 106 28.85 -11.61 -16.13
C ARG A 106 29.94 -10.80 -15.46
N LYS A 107 30.68 -10.03 -16.26
CA LYS A 107 31.68 -9.10 -15.73
C LYS A 107 31.15 -7.67 -15.79
N PRO A 108 31.34 -6.89 -14.73
CA PRO A 108 31.99 -7.25 -13.46
C PRO A 108 31.09 -8.19 -12.63
N SER A 109 31.73 -9.16 -11.95
CA SER A 109 31.04 -10.12 -11.06
C SER A 109 30.69 -9.48 -9.74
N GLN A 110 29.86 -8.45 -9.78
CA GLN A 110 29.43 -7.74 -8.59
C GLN A 110 27.96 -8.01 -8.34
N LEU A 111 27.63 -8.42 -7.12
CA LEU A 111 26.24 -8.53 -6.67
C LEU A 111 25.55 -7.17 -6.78
N SER A 112 24.42 -7.13 -7.44
CA SER A 112 23.63 -5.92 -7.61
C SER A 112 22.14 -6.26 -7.53
N VAL A 113 21.61 -6.27 -6.32
CA VAL A 113 20.19 -6.43 -6.08
C VAL A 113 19.49 -5.11 -6.40
N LYS A 114 18.51 -5.13 -7.30
CA LYS A 114 17.73 -3.94 -7.68
C LYS A 114 16.24 -4.24 -7.60
N GLY A 115 15.44 -3.25 -7.29
CA GLY A 115 13.97 -3.34 -7.25
C GLY A 115 13.39 -3.84 -5.91
N ALA A 116 14.18 -4.46 -5.03
CA ALA A 116 13.70 -4.91 -3.72
C ALA A 116 13.26 -3.75 -2.82
N ASP A 117 13.93 -2.62 -2.91
CA ASP A 117 13.59 -1.36 -2.25
C ASP A 117 12.21 -0.85 -2.69
N ALA A 118 11.88 -0.97 -3.97
CA ALA A 118 10.59 -0.57 -4.53
C ALA A 118 9.43 -1.36 -3.92
N VAL A 119 9.60 -2.65 -3.67
CA VAL A 119 8.60 -3.49 -2.99
C VAL A 119 8.35 -2.97 -1.58
N LEU A 120 9.42 -2.73 -0.81
CA LEU A 120 9.32 -2.23 0.57
C LEU A 120 8.72 -0.82 0.62
N ILE A 121 9.11 0.06 -0.31
CA ILE A 121 8.56 1.42 -0.40
C ILE A 121 7.05 1.38 -0.69
N ASN A 122 6.60 0.58 -1.67
CA ASN A 122 5.18 0.46 -1.99
C ASN A 122 4.37 -0.11 -0.83
N LEU A 123 4.89 -1.13 -0.15
CA LEU A 123 4.27 -1.68 1.05
C LEU A 123 4.18 -0.63 2.16
N SER A 124 5.27 0.07 2.43
CA SER A 124 5.32 1.12 3.46
C SER A 124 4.35 2.26 3.17
N ARG A 125 4.30 2.73 1.92
CA ARG A 125 3.34 3.75 1.46
C ARG A 125 1.90 3.30 1.67
N HIS A 126 1.60 2.05 1.34
CA HIS A 126 0.27 1.50 1.52
C HIS A 126 -0.13 1.47 3.00
N LEU A 127 0.73 0.95 3.88
CA LEU A 127 0.49 0.91 5.32
C LEU A 127 0.34 2.31 5.93
N MET A 128 1.18 3.25 5.54
CA MET A 128 1.08 4.65 5.98
C MET A 128 -0.20 5.32 5.48
N SER A 129 -0.63 5.03 4.25
CA SER A 129 -1.88 5.54 3.71
C SER A 129 -3.10 5.00 4.48
N GLN A 130 -3.08 3.73 4.86
CA GLN A 130 -4.11 3.15 5.73
C GLN A 130 -4.13 3.81 7.11
N ALA A 131 -2.96 4.01 7.73
CA ALA A 131 -2.85 4.71 9.00
C ALA A 131 -3.38 6.14 8.91
N LEU A 132 -3.05 6.85 7.81
CA LEU A 132 -3.54 8.20 7.55
C LEU A 132 -5.07 8.26 7.43
N LEU A 133 -5.69 7.31 6.73
CA LEU A 133 -7.15 7.23 6.61
C LEU A 133 -7.81 6.99 7.97
N ALA A 134 -7.25 6.07 8.77
CA ALA A 134 -7.73 5.79 10.11
C ALA A 134 -7.63 7.02 11.04
N GLU A 135 -6.51 7.75 10.98
CA GLU A 135 -6.33 8.96 11.78
C GLU A 135 -7.24 10.11 11.31
N LYS A 136 -7.45 10.31 10.01
CA LYS A 136 -8.42 11.27 9.48
C LYS A 136 -9.84 10.97 9.96
N ALA A 137 -10.24 9.71 9.96
CA ALA A 137 -11.55 9.30 10.48
C ALA A 137 -11.70 9.62 11.98
N LYS A 138 -10.66 9.37 12.79
CA LYS A 138 -10.63 9.75 14.21
C LYS A 138 -10.76 11.26 14.40
N VAL A 139 -10.00 12.06 13.63
CA VAL A 139 -10.08 13.52 13.67
C VAL A 139 -11.49 13.99 13.38
N SER A 140 -12.11 13.48 12.31
CA SER A 140 -13.49 13.82 11.95
C SER A 140 -14.49 13.48 13.07
N ALA A 141 -14.38 12.29 13.65
CA ALA A 141 -15.26 11.88 14.75
C ALA A 141 -15.10 12.78 16.00
N ILE A 142 -13.87 13.14 16.35
CA ILE A 142 -13.61 14.03 17.49
C ILE A 142 -14.10 15.44 17.19
N GLN A 143 -13.91 15.96 15.96
CA GLN A 143 -14.42 17.28 15.56
C GLN A 143 -15.94 17.35 15.66
N THR A 144 -16.67 16.33 15.18
CA THR A 144 -18.12 16.27 15.30
C THR A 144 -18.55 16.32 16.78
N ARG A 145 -17.89 15.54 17.64
CA ARG A 145 -18.17 15.56 19.09
C ARG A 145 -17.86 16.91 19.74
N ALA A 146 -16.74 17.54 19.37
CA ALA A 146 -16.37 18.85 19.87
C ALA A 146 -17.39 19.93 19.44
N HIS A 147 -17.87 19.86 18.20
CA HIS A 147 -18.90 20.80 17.71
C HIS A 147 -20.22 20.62 18.44
N LEU A 148 -20.68 19.39 18.67
CA LEU A 148 -21.88 19.10 19.45
C LEU A 148 -21.72 19.60 20.91
N ALA A 149 -20.61 19.31 21.57
CA ALA A 149 -20.35 19.78 22.93
C ALA A 149 -20.31 21.31 23.05
N LYS A 150 -19.78 22.00 22.01
CA LYS A 150 -19.78 23.46 21.96
C LYS A 150 -21.18 24.01 21.79
N ASN A 151 -21.98 23.45 20.86
CA ASN A 151 -23.37 23.89 20.64
C ASN A 151 -24.24 23.65 21.87
N GLU A 152 -24.04 22.54 22.61
CA GLU A 152 -24.72 22.31 23.87
C GLU A 152 -24.35 23.33 24.94
N ALA A 153 -23.08 23.70 25.04
CA ALA A 153 -22.60 24.72 25.97
C ALA A 153 -23.16 26.11 25.65
N GLU A 154 -23.32 26.45 24.37
CA GLU A 154 -23.90 27.73 23.92
C GLU A 154 -25.43 27.80 24.07
N ARG A 155 -26.15 26.68 23.99
CA ARG A 155 -27.61 26.63 24.12
C ARG A 155 -28.10 26.96 25.52
N ASP A 156 -27.28 26.75 26.54
CA ASP A 156 -27.62 26.99 27.94
C ASP A 156 -27.56 28.49 28.33
N GLU A 157 -27.18 29.38 27.41
CA GLU A 157 -27.18 30.84 27.68
C GLU A 157 -28.57 31.48 27.76
N GLY A 158 -29.63 30.77 27.37
CA GLY A 158 -30.98 31.30 27.25
C GLY A 158 -31.95 31.03 28.42
N VAL A 159 -31.56 30.24 29.44
CA VAL A 159 -32.46 29.85 30.54
C VAL A 159 -32.00 30.46 31.86
N ILE A 160 -32.53 31.61 32.15
CA ILE A 160 -32.38 32.27 33.43
C ILE A 160 -33.41 31.67 34.37
N SER A 161 -33.03 31.00 35.44
CA SER A 161 -33.55 31.13 36.82
C SER A 161 -33.13 30.02 37.78
N ASN A 162 -32.90 30.39 39.01
CA ASN A 162 -32.92 29.64 40.29
C ASN A 162 -32.16 28.32 40.49
N MET A 163 -31.48 27.74 39.50
CA MET A 163 -30.53 26.61 39.65
C MET A 163 -29.06 27.06 39.44
N TRP A 164 -28.74 28.25 39.86
CA TRP A 164 -27.48 28.95 39.50
C TRP A 164 -26.19 28.20 39.88
N LEU A 165 -26.12 27.51 40.97
CA LEU A 165 -24.92 26.79 41.39
C LEU A 165 -24.73 25.45 40.70
N TRP A 166 -25.82 24.79 40.34
CA TRP A 166 -25.76 23.52 39.60
C TRP A 166 -25.48 23.76 38.12
N ALA A 167 -26.14 24.76 37.55
CA ALA A 167 -25.92 25.17 36.15
C ALA A 167 -24.48 25.68 35.89
N THR A 168 -23.87 26.37 36.82
CA THR A 168 -22.48 26.84 36.69
C THR A 168 -21.46 25.69 36.69
N ARG A 169 -21.64 24.66 37.53
CA ARG A 169 -20.78 23.48 37.55
C ARG A 169 -20.93 22.64 36.29
N GLU A 170 -22.14 22.46 35.80
CA GLU A 170 -22.40 21.69 34.59
C GLU A 170 -21.90 22.45 33.37
N ARG A 171 -22.08 23.76 33.30
CA ARG A 171 -21.51 24.61 32.24
C ARG A 171 -19.97 24.55 32.22
N GLN A 172 -19.33 24.61 33.36
CA GLN A 172 -17.89 24.50 33.47
C GLN A 172 -17.39 23.14 32.98
N ARG A 173 -18.04 22.03 33.33
CA ARG A 173 -17.74 20.70 32.81
C ARG A 173 -17.90 20.59 31.32
N ARG A 174 -18.94 21.21 30.70
CA ARG A 174 -19.15 21.19 29.26
C ARG A 174 -18.09 22.00 28.52
N VAL A 175 -17.70 23.14 29.03
CA VAL A 175 -16.62 23.97 28.50
C VAL A 175 -15.27 23.25 28.58
N GLU A 176 -14.98 22.61 29.71
CA GLU A 176 -13.77 21.79 29.89
C GLU A 176 -13.73 20.60 28.95
N ASN A 177 -14.86 19.91 28.75
CA ASN A 177 -14.97 18.84 27.76
C ASN A 177 -14.74 19.34 26.33
N ALA A 178 -15.34 20.45 25.94
CA ALA A 178 -15.15 21.06 24.61
C ALA A 178 -13.67 21.44 24.39
N ASN A 179 -13.03 22.03 25.37
CA ASN A 179 -11.60 22.37 25.31
C ASN A 179 -10.70 21.13 25.22
N THR A 180 -11.02 20.09 25.97
CA THR A 180 -10.28 18.82 25.92
C THR A 180 -10.39 18.17 24.54
N LEU A 181 -11.59 18.11 23.97
CA LEU A 181 -11.83 17.60 22.64
C LEU A 181 -11.12 18.44 21.57
N THR A 182 -11.13 19.75 21.71
CA THR A 182 -10.40 20.67 20.80
C THR A 182 -8.90 20.40 20.84
N ASN A 183 -8.32 20.22 22.03
CA ASN A 183 -6.90 19.89 22.18
C ASN A 183 -6.56 18.50 21.58
N GLN A 184 -7.47 17.53 21.69
CA GLN A 184 -7.30 16.24 21.05
C GLN A 184 -7.30 16.36 19.51
N VAL A 185 -8.18 17.19 18.93
CA VAL A 185 -8.19 17.49 17.49
C VAL A 185 -6.85 18.06 17.03
N TRP A 186 -6.27 19.01 17.76
CA TRP A 186 -4.97 19.59 17.41
C TRP A 186 -3.85 18.57 17.44
N LYS A 187 -3.77 17.69 18.45
CA LYS A 187 -2.78 16.61 18.52
C LYS A 187 -2.93 15.64 17.34
N GLN A 188 -4.14 15.22 17.04
CA GLN A 188 -4.40 14.29 15.94
C GLN A 188 -4.09 14.91 14.56
N ARG A 189 -4.37 16.18 14.35
CA ARG A 189 -3.96 16.89 13.12
C ARG A 189 -2.44 16.91 12.95
N GLY A 190 -1.68 17.08 14.03
CA GLY A 190 -0.23 16.99 13.99
C GLY A 190 0.25 15.61 13.50
N LEU A 191 -0.35 14.52 13.98
CA LEU A 191 -0.04 13.16 13.50
C LEU A 191 -0.40 12.98 12.01
N VAL A 192 -1.56 13.45 11.58
CA VAL A 192 -1.99 13.42 10.17
C VAL A 192 -0.99 14.12 9.27
N ASN A 193 -0.54 15.32 9.66
CA ASN A 193 0.44 16.10 8.89
C ASN A 193 1.80 15.36 8.81
N ASN A 194 2.26 14.77 9.90
CA ASN A 194 3.50 13.99 9.92
C ASN A 194 3.41 12.76 9.00
N LEU A 195 2.32 12.01 9.05
CA LEU A 195 2.10 10.86 8.17
C LEU A 195 2.06 11.29 6.70
N THR A 196 1.39 12.39 6.38
CA THR A 196 1.35 12.96 5.02
C THR A 196 2.76 13.27 4.53
N SER A 197 3.58 13.94 5.33
CA SER A 197 4.97 14.27 4.98
C SER A 197 5.83 13.01 4.75
N ILE A 198 5.64 11.95 5.54
CA ILE A 198 6.34 10.68 5.35
C ILE A 198 5.92 10.03 4.03
N ILE A 199 4.62 9.99 3.73
CA ILE A 199 4.10 9.43 2.47
C ILE A 199 4.67 10.18 1.26
N GLU A 200 4.73 11.51 1.31
CA GLU A 200 5.32 12.34 0.25
C GLU A 200 6.81 12.05 0.05
N LYS A 201 7.58 11.92 1.13
CA LYS A 201 9.00 11.53 1.06
C LYS A 201 9.18 10.14 0.46
N LEU A 202 8.39 9.16 0.87
CA LEU A 202 8.41 7.82 0.29
C LEU A 202 7.98 7.83 -1.18
N ALA A 203 7.06 8.71 -1.58
CA ALA A 203 6.68 8.89 -2.97
C ALA A 203 7.83 9.41 -3.82
N GLN A 204 8.60 10.38 -3.31
CA GLN A 204 9.79 10.90 -3.99
C GLN A 204 10.91 9.87 -4.12
N GLN A 205 11.07 8.97 -3.15
CA GLN A 205 12.07 7.89 -3.20
C GLN A 205 11.68 6.74 -4.13
N SER A 206 10.40 6.58 -4.43
CA SER A 206 9.85 5.50 -5.28
C SER A 206 10.09 5.69 -6.79
N THR A 207 11.01 6.55 -7.19
CA THR A 207 11.33 6.80 -8.60
C THR A 207 12.19 5.72 -9.27
N THR A 208 12.22 4.50 -8.78
CA THR A 208 12.77 3.40 -9.54
C THR A 208 11.87 3.16 -10.77
N GLN A 209 12.40 3.39 -11.95
CA GLN A 209 11.75 3.27 -13.27
C GLN A 209 11.11 1.89 -13.55
N ARG A 210 11.29 0.93 -12.64
CA ARG A 210 10.89 -0.47 -12.81
C ARG A 210 9.51 -0.80 -12.23
N THR A 211 8.97 0.04 -11.35
CA THR A 211 7.68 -0.23 -10.69
C THR A 211 6.54 0.42 -11.45
N ILE A 212 5.51 -0.37 -11.76
CA ILE A 212 4.35 0.07 -12.55
C ILE A 212 3.08 -0.20 -11.75
N GLU A 213 2.22 0.79 -11.64
CA GLU A 213 0.86 0.62 -11.12
C GLU A 213 -0.07 0.17 -12.26
N LEU A 214 -0.57 -1.05 -12.16
CA LEU A 214 -1.38 -1.66 -13.24
C LEU A 214 -2.83 -1.19 -13.23
N THR A 215 -3.31 -0.62 -12.13
CA THR A 215 -4.69 -0.12 -12.01
C THR A 215 -4.92 1.19 -12.75
N GLU A 216 -3.89 2.01 -12.96
CA GLU A 216 -3.99 3.31 -13.66
C GLU A 216 -4.00 3.21 -15.19
N LYS A 217 -3.56 2.09 -15.78
CA LYS A 217 -3.41 1.92 -17.24
C LYS A 217 -4.70 1.52 -17.98
N ARG A 218 -5.87 1.49 -17.36
CA ARG A 218 -7.10 0.91 -17.93
C ARG A 218 -8.25 1.89 -18.16
N GLU A 219 -7.93 3.19 -18.28
CA GLU A 219 -8.88 4.16 -18.84
C GLU A 219 -8.76 4.29 -20.38
#